data_d3cffc4f2af308834febe44f7c632711
#
_entry.id   d3cffc4f2af308834febe44f7c632711
#
_cell.length_a   1.000
_cell.length_b   1.000
_cell.length_c   1.000
_cell.angle_alpha   90.00
_cell.angle_beta   90.00
_cell.angle_gamma   90.00
#
_symmetry.space_group_name_H-M   'P 1'
#
loop_
_entity.id
_entity.type
_entity.pdbx_description
1 polymer ?
#
loop_
_entity_poly.entity_id
_entity_poly.type
_entity_poly.pdbx_seq_one_letter_code
_entity_poly.pdbx_strand_id
1 'polypeptide(L)'
;MKIVITGTNGFIGKNLLNELKDSNEILEINEDIFNVEDWYNEIYYKLNKFDPQVVFHVGACSDTLETDVNYMMTRNFEFTRRVAEWCQLLGRKFIYSSSAANYGTNDEYPSNLYGWSKYTAEQYVVKCGGVALRYFNVYGPLEDQKGKMASVAYQMLEKQKHGQEIKLFPKKPQRDFVYIKDVISANIFAMENYHENMGQWYEVGSGDERTFEDVLDILEIPYTYHDEKDIPKGYQFYTKSNPMNWMTEWKPQYNLENGLKDYLKHI
;
A
#
# COMPACT_ATOMS: atom_id res chain seq x y z
N MET A 1 1.67 -20.39 -12.18
CA MET A 1 0.49 -19.64 -12.70
C MET A 1 0.97 -18.47 -13.55
N LYS A 2 0.09 -17.92 -14.41
CA LYS A 2 0.34 -16.63 -15.06
C LYS A 2 -0.24 -15.49 -14.22
N ILE A 3 0.60 -14.59 -13.80
CA ILE A 3 0.26 -13.50 -12.87
C ILE A 3 0.68 -12.16 -13.47
N VAL A 4 -0.19 -11.18 -13.43
CA VAL A 4 0.18 -9.78 -13.68
C VAL A 4 0.39 -9.09 -12.35
N ILE A 5 1.48 -8.33 -12.23
CA ILE A 5 1.72 -7.42 -11.12
C ILE A 5 1.94 -6.02 -11.69
N THR A 6 1.11 -5.06 -11.28
CA THR A 6 1.34 -3.67 -11.63
C THR A 6 2.18 -2.97 -10.55
N GLY A 7 3.03 -2.02 -10.94
CA GLY A 7 3.81 -1.23 -10.00
C GLY A 7 4.98 -1.98 -9.34
N THR A 8 5.61 -2.90 -10.06
CA THR A 8 6.77 -3.68 -9.57
C THR A 8 8.02 -2.83 -9.36
N ASN A 9 8.09 -1.62 -9.91
CA ASN A 9 9.13 -0.63 -9.60
C ASN A 9 8.95 0.01 -8.23
N GLY A 10 7.74 -0.06 -7.64
CA GLY A 10 7.43 0.48 -6.32
C GLY A 10 7.73 -0.50 -5.18
N PHE A 11 7.69 0.01 -3.95
CA PHE A 11 8.02 -0.71 -2.72
C PHE A 11 7.26 -2.04 -2.56
N ILE A 12 5.93 -2.00 -2.51
CA ILE A 12 5.11 -3.19 -2.27
C ILE A 12 5.16 -4.13 -3.48
N GLY A 13 5.05 -3.58 -4.70
CA GLY A 13 5.08 -4.38 -5.93
C GLY A 13 6.39 -5.13 -6.12
N LYS A 14 7.53 -4.52 -5.77
CA LYS A 14 8.84 -5.15 -5.85
C LYS A 14 9.01 -6.30 -4.84
N ASN A 15 8.50 -6.13 -3.63
CA ASN A 15 8.48 -7.21 -2.63
C ASN A 15 7.58 -8.37 -3.08
N LEU A 16 6.39 -8.07 -3.62
CA LEU A 16 5.48 -9.09 -4.13
C LEU A 16 6.06 -9.84 -5.33
N LEU A 17 6.71 -9.11 -6.26
CA LEU A 17 7.44 -9.72 -7.38
C LEU A 17 8.52 -10.68 -6.89
N ASN A 18 9.34 -10.26 -5.93
CA ASN A 18 10.40 -11.11 -5.38
C ASN A 18 9.88 -12.40 -4.75
N GLU A 19 8.70 -12.35 -4.11
CA GLU A 19 8.07 -13.53 -3.51
C GLU A 19 7.50 -14.49 -4.56
N LEU A 20 6.97 -13.97 -5.67
CA LEU A 20 6.20 -14.80 -6.61
C LEU A 20 6.98 -15.25 -7.86
N LYS A 21 8.07 -14.58 -8.22
CA LYS A 21 8.75 -14.74 -9.51
C LYS A 21 9.35 -16.13 -9.76
N ASP A 22 9.81 -16.82 -8.71
CA ASP A 22 10.51 -18.10 -8.87
C ASP A 22 9.56 -19.27 -9.15
N SER A 23 8.26 -19.11 -8.85
CA SER A 23 7.24 -20.14 -8.97
C SER A 23 6.15 -19.83 -10.00
N ASN A 24 6.22 -18.66 -10.64
CA ASN A 24 5.17 -18.17 -11.53
C ASN A 24 5.73 -17.48 -12.77
N GLU A 25 4.94 -17.48 -13.85
CA GLU A 25 5.19 -16.63 -15.02
C GLU A 25 4.57 -15.26 -14.75
N ILE A 26 5.37 -14.20 -14.74
CA ILE A 26 4.93 -12.87 -14.35
C ILE A 26 5.05 -11.88 -15.50
N LEU A 27 3.98 -11.14 -15.74
CA LEU A 27 3.99 -9.94 -16.55
C LEU A 27 3.96 -8.71 -15.63
N GLU A 28 5.01 -7.91 -15.73
CA GLU A 28 5.11 -6.64 -15.02
C GLU A 28 4.50 -5.50 -15.85
N ILE A 29 3.70 -4.65 -15.21
CA ILE A 29 3.14 -3.45 -15.82
C ILE A 29 3.42 -2.28 -14.89
N ASN A 30 4.19 -1.32 -15.40
CA ASN A 30 4.64 -0.17 -14.63
C ASN A 30 4.14 1.16 -15.21
N GLU A 31 4.57 2.27 -14.64
CA GLU A 31 4.11 3.61 -15.00
C GLU A 31 4.40 4.00 -16.45
N ASP A 32 5.38 3.37 -17.08
CA ASP A 32 5.71 3.56 -18.51
C ASP A 32 4.55 3.25 -19.45
N ILE A 33 3.54 2.49 -19.02
CA ILE A 33 2.31 2.26 -19.76
C ILE A 33 1.62 3.58 -20.16
N PHE A 34 1.67 4.60 -19.31
CA PHE A 34 1.06 5.92 -19.55
C PHE A 34 1.84 6.78 -20.54
N ASN A 35 3.05 6.36 -20.97
CA ASN A 35 3.80 7.03 -22.03
C ASN A 35 3.29 6.65 -23.43
N VAL A 36 2.42 5.64 -23.52
CA VAL A 36 1.77 5.26 -24.76
C VAL A 36 0.50 6.10 -24.94
N GLU A 37 0.34 6.77 -26.09
CA GLU A 37 -0.81 7.65 -26.35
C GLU A 37 -2.14 6.93 -26.15
N ASP A 38 -2.24 5.68 -26.62
CA ASP A 38 -3.43 4.83 -26.45
C ASP A 38 -3.19 3.74 -25.39
N TRP A 39 -2.82 4.14 -24.19
CA TRP A 39 -2.56 3.23 -23.10
C TRP A 39 -3.77 2.34 -22.73
N TYR A 40 -5.00 2.77 -23.06
CA TYR A 40 -6.20 1.98 -22.84
C TYR A 40 -6.19 0.68 -23.67
N ASN A 41 -5.88 0.78 -24.96
CA ASN A 41 -5.79 -0.39 -25.83
C ASN A 41 -4.51 -1.20 -25.54
N GLU A 42 -3.43 -0.52 -25.16
CA GLU A 42 -2.17 -1.21 -24.82
C GLU A 42 -2.33 -2.11 -23.61
N ILE A 43 -3.03 -1.66 -22.54
CA ILE A 43 -3.27 -2.52 -21.39
C ILE A 43 -4.12 -3.76 -21.76
N TYR A 44 -5.18 -3.59 -22.54
CA TYR A 44 -5.98 -4.73 -22.98
C TYR A 44 -5.20 -5.68 -23.90
N TYR A 45 -4.37 -5.14 -24.78
CA TYR A 45 -3.49 -5.97 -25.62
C TYR A 45 -2.53 -6.81 -24.77
N LYS A 46 -1.85 -6.21 -23.80
CA LYS A 46 -0.94 -6.92 -22.90
C LYS A 46 -1.67 -8.01 -22.09
N LEU A 47 -2.80 -7.68 -21.50
CA LEU A 47 -3.60 -8.62 -20.71
C LEU A 47 -4.12 -9.78 -21.56
N ASN A 48 -4.69 -9.51 -22.74
CA ASN A 48 -5.20 -10.56 -23.64
C ASN A 48 -4.09 -11.46 -24.18
N LYS A 49 -2.93 -10.89 -24.54
CA LYS A 49 -1.78 -11.65 -25.04
C LYS A 49 -1.18 -12.56 -23.98
N PHE A 50 -1.08 -12.07 -22.75
CA PHE A 50 -0.49 -12.82 -21.64
C PHE A 50 -1.49 -13.81 -21.04
N ASP A 51 -2.78 -13.48 -21.03
CA ASP A 51 -3.88 -14.28 -20.46
C ASP A 51 -3.65 -14.70 -19.00
N PRO A 52 -3.53 -13.76 -18.06
CA PRO A 52 -3.25 -14.04 -16.66
C PRO A 52 -4.44 -14.69 -15.96
N GLN A 53 -4.17 -15.52 -14.97
CA GLN A 53 -5.16 -16.08 -14.05
C GLN A 53 -5.45 -15.13 -12.89
N VAL A 54 -4.46 -14.30 -12.55
CA VAL A 54 -4.49 -13.37 -11.39
C VAL A 54 -3.85 -12.04 -11.80
N VAL A 55 -4.45 -10.95 -11.35
CA VAL A 55 -3.88 -9.61 -11.43
C VAL A 55 -3.76 -9.04 -10.02
N PHE A 56 -2.54 -8.75 -9.59
CA PHE A 56 -2.25 -7.91 -8.43
C PHE A 56 -2.06 -6.47 -8.90
N HIS A 57 -3.01 -5.63 -8.57
CA HIS A 57 -2.94 -4.22 -8.92
C HIS A 57 -2.40 -3.39 -7.76
N VAL A 58 -1.09 -3.24 -7.72
CA VAL A 58 -0.33 -2.52 -6.67
C VAL A 58 0.04 -1.11 -7.12
N GLY A 59 0.27 -0.92 -8.42
CA GLY A 59 0.68 0.36 -8.99
C GLY A 59 -0.36 1.47 -8.79
N ALA A 60 0.11 2.61 -8.28
CA ALA A 60 -0.69 3.82 -8.11
C ALA A 60 0.24 5.02 -7.92
N CYS A 61 -0.26 6.23 -8.20
CA CYS A 61 0.34 7.45 -7.65
C CYS A 61 0.08 7.45 -6.14
N SER A 62 1.14 7.38 -5.33
CA SER A 62 1.06 7.33 -3.86
C SER A 62 1.39 8.67 -3.19
N ASP A 63 1.58 9.74 -3.97
CA ASP A 63 1.85 11.07 -3.44
C ASP A 63 0.57 11.66 -2.84
N THR A 64 0.53 11.77 -1.51
CA THR A 64 -0.61 12.33 -0.77
C THR A 64 -0.72 13.86 -0.90
N LEU A 65 0.30 14.52 -1.47
CA LEU A 65 0.36 15.95 -1.69
C LEU A 65 0.08 16.34 -3.16
N GLU A 66 -0.14 15.35 -4.03
CA GLU A 66 -0.50 15.60 -5.43
C GLU A 66 -1.84 16.35 -5.53
N THR A 67 -1.87 17.38 -6.36
CA THR A 67 -3.03 18.26 -6.58
C THR A 67 -3.59 18.20 -7.99
N ASP A 68 -2.88 17.59 -8.93
CA ASP A 68 -3.40 17.35 -10.29
C ASP A 68 -4.43 16.22 -10.28
N VAL A 69 -5.69 16.61 -10.37
CA VAL A 69 -6.83 15.69 -10.36
C VAL A 69 -6.78 14.72 -11.53
N ASN A 70 -6.45 15.21 -12.74
CA ASN A 70 -6.40 14.35 -13.93
C ASN A 70 -5.28 13.32 -13.83
N TYR A 71 -4.11 13.75 -13.40
CA TYR A 71 -2.97 12.88 -13.17
C TYR A 71 -3.32 11.77 -12.15
N MET A 72 -3.83 12.15 -10.98
CA MET A 72 -4.20 11.23 -9.91
C MET A 72 -5.30 10.25 -10.34
N MET A 73 -6.39 10.77 -10.91
CA MET A 73 -7.55 9.95 -11.27
C MET A 73 -7.26 9.02 -12.44
N THR A 74 -6.47 9.45 -13.41
CA THR A 74 -6.06 8.57 -14.52
C THR A 74 -5.29 7.36 -14.01
N ARG A 75 -4.32 7.55 -13.12
CA ARG A 75 -3.47 6.49 -12.60
C ARG A 75 -4.15 5.59 -11.56
N ASN A 76 -4.91 6.21 -10.65
CA ASN A 76 -5.46 5.49 -9.51
C ASN A 76 -6.86 4.96 -9.75
N PHE A 77 -7.68 5.64 -10.56
CA PHE A 77 -9.07 5.23 -10.81
C PHE A 77 -9.27 4.66 -12.21
N GLU A 78 -8.98 5.42 -13.28
CA GLU A 78 -9.29 4.98 -14.65
C GLU A 78 -8.53 3.71 -15.03
N PHE A 79 -7.25 3.64 -14.70
CA PHE A 79 -6.47 2.43 -14.95
C PHE A 79 -7.01 1.24 -14.14
N THR A 80 -7.27 1.44 -12.83
CA THR A 80 -7.87 0.40 -11.97
C THR A 80 -9.20 -0.08 -12.51
N ARG A 81 -10.07 0.85 -12.94
CA ARG A 81 -11.38 0.53 -13.51
C ARG A 81 -11.25 -0.38 -14.73
N ARG A 82 -10.36 -0.03 -15.67
CA ARG A 82 -10.13 -0.81 -16.89
C ARG A 82 -9.68 -2.24 -16.61
N VAL A 83 -8.72 -2.38 -15.70
CA VAL A 83 -8.21 -3.71 -15.31
C VAL A 83 -9.28 -4.52 -14.56
N ALA A 84 -10.04 -3.89 -13.67
CA ALA A 84 -11.14 -4.54 -12.95
C ALA A 84 -12.25 -5.04 -13.88
N GLU A 85 -12.67 -4.21 -14.84
CA GLU A 85 -13.66 -4.59 -15.87
C GLU A 85 -13.17 -5.78 -16.71
N TRP A 86 -11.90 -5.77 -17.13
CA TRP A 86 -11.30 -6.86 -17.86
C TRP A 86 -11.29 -8.17 -17.05
N CYS A 87 -10.87 -8.09 -15.80
CA CYS A 87 -10.86 -9.23 -14.90
C CYS A 87 -12.27 -9.80 -14.67
N GLN A 88 -13.25 -8.93 -14.43
CA GLN A 88 -14.66 -9.31 -14.25
C GLN A 88 -15.20 -10.02 -15.49
N LEU A 89 -14.97 -9.45 -16.69
CA LEU A 89 -15.46 -10.00 -17.96
C LEU A 89 -14.93 -11.42 -18.24
N LEU A 90 -13.68 -11.67 -17.88
CA LEU A 90 -13.00 -12.95 -18.14
C LEU A 90 -12.92 -13.88 -16.92
N GLY A 91 -13.55 -13.52 -15.80
CA GLY A 91 -13.54 -14.32 -14.58
C GLY A 91 -12.13 -14.48 -13.96
N ARG A 92 -11.27 -13.45 -14.07
CA ARG A 92 -9.92 -13.49 -13.54
C ARG A 92 -9.90 -12.94 -12.12
N LYS A 93 -9.00 -13.48 -11.27
CA LYS A 93 -8.81 -12.98 -9.91
C LYS A 93 -8.20 -11.57 -9.96
N PHE A 94 -8.76 -10.65 -9.19
CA PHE A 94 -8.28 -9.27 -9.11
C PHE A 94 -8.09 -8.84 -7.67
N ILE A 95 -6.83 -8.64 -7.26
CA ILE A 95 -6.45 -8.17 -5.93
C ILE A 95 -5.94 -6.74 -6.05
N TYR A 96 -6.58 -5.83 -5.34
CA TYR A 96 -6.34 -4.39 -5.41
C TYR A 96 -5.72 -3.86 -4.12
N SER A 97 -4.61 -3.14 -4.25
CA SER A 97 -3.98 -2.41 -3.16
C SER A 97 -4.72 -1.12 -2.88
N SER A 98 -5.63 -1.16 -1.91
CA SER A 98 -6.31 0.02 -1.36
C SER A 98 -5.48 0.64 -0.23
N SER A 99 -6.06 1.56 0.54
CA SER A 99 -5.34 2.32 1.56
C SER A 99 -6.23 2.69 2.75
N ALA A 100 -5.64 2.73 3.95
CA ALA A 100 -6.27 3.32 5.13
C ALA A 100 -6.52 4.85 4.98
N ALA A 101 -5.93 5.50 3.97
CA ALA A 101 -6.28 6.89 3.61
C ALA A 101 -7.75 7.07 3.25
N ASN A 102 -8.48 5.98 2.98
CA ASN A 102 -9.92 5.97 2.76
C ASN A 102 -10.72 6.48 3.98
N TYR A 103 -10.18 6.35 5.19
CA TYR A 103 -10.83 6.80 6.42
C TYR A 103 -10.68 8.31 6.69
N GLY A 104 -9.67 8.95 6.05
CA GLY A 104 -9.36 10.35 6.32
C GLY A 104 -8.91 10.60 7.76
N THR A 105 -9.20 11.82 8.26
CA THR A 105 -8.80 12.24 9.62
C THR A 105 -9.88 12.03 10.68
N ASN A 106 -11.12 11.79 10.27
CA ASN A 106 -12.30 11.68 11.15
C ASN A 106 -13.03 10.34 11.01
N ASP A 107 -12.41 9.35 10.38
CA ASP A 107 -12.93 8.01 10.10
C ASP A 107 -14.26 7.99 9.27
N GLU A 108 -14.58 9.10 8.58
CA GLU A 108 -15.79 9.19 7.76
C GLU A 108 -15.47 9.12 6.27
N TYR A 109 -14.62 10.05 5.79
CA TYR A 109 -14.31 10.20 4.36
C TYR A 109 -12.84 10.57 4.15
N PRO A 110 -12.28 10.28 2.95
CA PRO A 110 -10.92 10.68 2.61
C PRO A 110 -10.69 12.18 2.77
N SER A 111 -9.54 12.58 3.29
CA SER A 111 -9.18 13.97 3.57
C SER A 111 -8.35 14.64 2.47
N ASN A 112 -7.91 13.89 1.47
CA ASN A 112 -7.10 14.39 0.34
C ASN A 112 -7.43 13.67 -0.96
N LEU A 113 -6.88 14.19 -2.08
CA LEU A 113 -7.12 13.66 -3.42
C LEU A 113 -6.68 12.20 -3.57
N TYR A 114 -5.53 11.84 -2.99
CA TYR A 114 -5.05 10.45 -2.97
C TYR A 114 -6.07 9.51 -2.30
N GLY A 115 -6.53 9.85 -1.10
CA GLY A 115 -7.53 9.04 -0.38
C GLY A 115 -8.82 8.88 -1.18
N TRP A 116 -9.33 9.98 -1.78
CA TRP A 116 -10.52 9.91 -2.64
C TRP A 116 -10.32 9.02 -3.87
N SER A 117 -9.14 9.08 -4.51
CA SER A 117 -8.83 8.23 -5.66
C SER A 117 -8.81 6.75 -5.28
N LYS A 118 -8.22 6.41 -4.13
CA LYS A 118 -8.16 5.04 -3.61
C LYS A 118 -9.54 4.53 -3.19
N TYR A 119 -10.33 5.36 -2.50
CA TYR A 119 -11.68 5.02 -2.07
C TYR A 119 -12.59 4.74 -3.26
N THR A 120 -12.63 5.63 -4.26
CA THR A 120 -13.47 5.48 -5.45
C THR A 120 -13.09 4.22 -6.24
N ALA A 121 -11.78 3.98 -6.41
CA ALA A 121 -11.28 2.78 -7.07
C ALA A 121 -11.66 1.50 -6.31
N GLU A 122 -11.54 1.51 -4.99
CA GLU A 122 -11.93 0.38 -4.14
C GLU A 122 -13.40 0.02 -4.30
N GLN A 123 -14.29 1.03 -4.23
CA GLN A 123 -15.74 0.79 -4.41
C GLN A 123 -16.04 0.15 -5.78
N TYR A 124 -15.33 0.59 -6.81
CA TYR A 124 -15.48 0.03 -8.15
C TYR A 124 -14.95 -1.41 -8.23
N VAL A 125 -13.78 -1.67 -7.67
CA VAL A 125 -13.16 -3.01 -7.62
C VAL A 125 -14.07 -4.02 -6.92
N VAL A 126 -14.59 -3.66 -5.76
CA VAL A 126 -15.53 -4.49 -4.98
C VAL A 126 -16.78 -4.80 -5.82
N LYS A 127 -17.34 -3.79 -6.49
CA LYS A 127 -18.48 -3.97 -7.41
C LYS A 127 -18.19 -4.92 -8.55
N CYS A 128 -16.95 -4.95 -9.07
CA CYS A 128 -16.51 -5.87 -10.12
C CYS A 128 -16.16 -7.28 -9.60
N GLY A 129 -16.30 -7.54 -8.30
CA GLY A 129 -15.97 -8.84 -7.69
C GLY A 129 -14.51 -8.99 -7.33
N GLY A 130 -13.70 -7.92 -7.37
CA GLY A 130 -12.32 -7.94 -6.90
C GLY A 130 -12.20 -7.96 -5.38
N VAL A 131 -11.01 -8.27 -4.86
CA VAL A 131 -10.67 -8.17 -3.44
C VAL A 131 -9.82 -6.90 -3.24
N ALA A 132 -10.25 -6.02 -2.34
CA ALA A 132 -9.51 -4.81 -2.03
C ALA A 132 -8.86 -4.90 -0.64
N LEU A 133 -7.57 -4.55 -0.55
CA LEU A 133 -6.78 -4.62 0.67
C LEU A 133 -6.37 -3.21 1.10
N ARG A 134 -6.95 -2.70 2.19
CA ARG A 134 -6.62 -1.40 2.79
C ARG A 134 -5.35 -1.51 3.62
N TYR A 135 -4.22 -1.13 3.05
CA TYR A 135 -2.96 -1.13 3.78
C TYR A 135 -2.88 0.05 4.74
N PHE A 136 -2.41 -0.24 5.95
CA PHE A 136 -2.05 0.76 6.95
C PHE A 136 -0.63 1.27 6.72
N ASN A 137 0.11 1.64 7.75
CA ASN A 137 1.43 2.25 7.59
C ASN A 137 2.50 1.17 7.30
N VAL A 138 2.65 0.80 6.03
CA VAL A 138 3.58 -0.25 5.61
C VAL A 138 5.02 0.22 5.71
N TYR A 139 5.90 -0.60 6.30
CA TYR A 139 7.33 -0.39 6.38
C TYR A 139 8.11 -1.68 6.05
N GLY A 140 9.38 -1.54 5.64
CA GLY A 140 10.26 -2.67 5.40
C GLY A 140 11.24 -2.47 4.25
N PRO A 141 12.02 -3.48 3.87
CA PRO A 141 13.05 -3.37 2.84
C PRO A 141 12.51 -2.97 1.47
N LEU A 142 13.35 -2.30 0.67
CA LEU A 142 13.08 -1.81 -0.69
C LEU A 142 12.14 -0.58 -0.77
N GLU A 143 12.07 0.22 0.29
CA GLU A 143 11.32 1.48 0.26
C GLU A 143 12.17 2.73 -0.06
N ASP A 144 13.44 2.54 -0.42
CA ASP A 144 14.40 3.59 -0.77
C ASP A 144 13.90 4.53 -1.89
N GLN A 145 13.12 4.01 -2.82
CA GLN A 145 12.60 4.78 -3.96
C GLN A 145 11.37 5.65 -3.61
N LYS A 146 10.78 5.48 -2.42
CA LYS A 146 9.59 6.24 -2.01
C LYS A 146 9.88 7.70 -1.63
N GLY A 147 11.14 8.07 -1.45
CA GLY A 147 11.53 9.42 -1.07
C GLY A 147 10.77 9.92 0.16
N LYS A 148 10.08 11.06 0.05
CA LYS A 148 9.30 11.65 1.14
C LYS A 148 8.09 10.81 1.58
N MET A 149 7.65 9.85 0.77
CA MET A 149 6.53 8.94 1.07
C MET A 149 6.99 7.63 1.71
N ALA A 150 8.30 7.47 1.98
CA ALA A 150 8.82 6.32 2.71
C ALA A 150 8.30 6.30 4.16
N SER A 151 8.33 5.13 4.79
CA SER A 151 7.91 4.99 6.18
C SER A 151 8.72 5.87 7.14
N VAL A 152 8.15 6.18 8.31
CA VAL A 152 8.87 6.92 9.33
C VAL A 152 10.14 6.17 9.75
N ALA A 153 10.10 4.84 9.83
CA ALA A 153 11.28 4.03 10.17
C ALA A 153 12.43 4.27 9.19
N TYR A 154 12.17 4.19 7.89
CA TYR A 154 13.16 4.47 6.85
C TYR A 154 13.68 5.90 6.91
N GLN A 155 12.78 6.88 6.97
CA GLN A 155 13.17 8.29 7.00
C GLN A 155 14.05 8.63 8.21
N MET A 156 13.78 8.04 9.38
CA MET A 156 14.56 8.30 10.58
C MET A 156 15.92 7.60 10.54
N LEU A 157 16.00 6.38 10.01
CA LEU A 157 17.27 5.70 9.78
C LEU A 157 18.16 6.46 8.79
N GLU A 158 17.61 6.97 7.70
CA GLU A 158 18.36 7.79 6.75
C GLU A 158 18.84 9.12 7.38
N LYS A 159 18.01 9.79 8.15
CA LYS A 159 18.42 11.00 8.89
C LYS A 159 19.55 10.71 9.88
N GLN A 160 19.45 9.64 10.64
CA GLN A 160 20.49 9.21 11.58
C GLN A 160 21.80 8.93 10.85
N LYS A 161 21.77 8.19 9.76
CA LYS A 161 22.93 7.86 8.91
C LYS A 161 23.66 9.11 8.39
N HIS A 162 22.90 10.18 8.10
CA HIS A 162 23.42 11.45 7.66
C HIS A 162 23.71 12.46 8.77
N GLY A 163 23.62 12.07 10.03
CA GLY A 163 23.89 12.92 11.20
C GLY A 163 22.90 14.10 11.33
N GLN A 164 21.69 13.98 10.77
CA GLN A 164 20.66 15.00 10.83
C GLN A 164 19.91 14.95 12.16
N GLU A 165 19.49 16.11 12.66
CA GLU A 165 18.62 16.19 13.85
C GLU A 165 17.25 15.56 13.53
N ILE A 166 16.75 14.76 14.48
CA ILE A 166 15.45 14.11 14.36
C ILE A 166 14.48 14.75 15.34
N LYS A 167 13.38 15.26 14.80
CA LYS A 167 12.31 15.87 15.59
C LYS A 167 10.99 15.20 15.31
N LEU A 168 10.26 14.88 16.37
CA LEU A 168 8.89 14.36 16.31
C LEU A 168 7.88 15.46 16.63
N PHE A 169 6.66 15.32 16.12
CA PHE A 169 5.56 16.16 16.58
C PHE A 169 5.15 15.75 18.00
N PRO A 170 4.89 16.71 18.90
CA PRO A 170 4.38 16.41 20.23
C PRO A 170 2.99 15.77 20.15
N LYS A 171 2.46 15.35 21.33
CA LYS A 171 1.15 14.68 21.48
C LYS A 171 1.11 13.23 21.02
N LYS A 172 2.26 12.61 20.82
CA LYS A 172 2.41 11.16 20.59
C LYS A 172 1.47 10.62 19.51
N PRO A 173 1.60 11.06 18.27
CA PRO A 173 0.81 10.48 17.18
C PRO A 173 1.02 8.97 17.08
N GLN A 174 -0.06 8.21 16.89
CA GLN A 174 -0.03 6.75 16.82
C GLN A 174 -0.43 6.26 15.43
N ARG A 175 0.23 5.19 14.98
CA ARG A 175 -0.05 4.52 13.71
C ARG A 175 -0.08 3.02 13.91
N ASP A 176 -0.91 2.38 13.12
CA ASP A 176 -0.80 0.95 12.89
C ASP A 176 0.33 0.71 11.87
N PHE A 177 1.48 0.27 12.35
CA PHE A 177 2.62 -0.07 11.52
C PHE A 177 2.55 -1.53 11.12
N VAL A 178 2.44 -1.81 9.83
CA VAL A 178 2.40 -3.17 9.30
C VAL A 178 3.67 -3.50 8.53
N TYR A 179 4.28 -4.64 8.85
CA TYR A 179 5.50 -5.06 8.19
C TYR A 179 5.22 -5.57 6.78
N ILE A 180 6.12 -5.28 5.83
CA ILE A 180 5.94 -5.62 4.42
C ILE A 180 5.66 -7.12 4.19
N LYS A 181 6.27 -8.03 4.96
CA LYS A 181 6.03 -9.46 4.83
C LYS A 181 4.57 -9.85 5.15
N ASP A 182 3.93 -9.16 6.09
CA ASP A 182 2.51 -9.38 6.38
C ASP A 182 1.63 -8.83 5.25
N VAL A 183 2.00 -7.71 4.64
CA VAL A 183 1.30 -7.19 3.45
C VAL A 183 1.40 -8.18 2.28
N ILE A 184 2.58 -8.76 2.04
CA ILE A 184 2.76 -9.77 1.00
C ILE A 184 1.95 -11.03 1.31
N SER A 185 1.99 -11.50 2.56
CA SER A 185 1.18 -12.67 2.99
C SER A 185 -0.32 -12.43 2.80
N ALA A 186 -0.82 -11.21 3.08
CA ALA A 186 -2.22 -10.84 2.86
C ALA A 186 -2.62 -10.90 1.37
N ASN A 187 -1.74 -10.44 0.47
CA ASN A 187 -1.97 -10.53 -0.97
C ASN A 187 -2.05 -11.98 -1.45
N ILE A 188 -1.12 -12.82 -1.01
CA ILE A 188 -1.09 -14.25 -1.36
C ILE A 188 -2.32 -14.95 -0.79
N PHE A 189 -2.66 -14.69 0.47
CA PHE A 189 -3.86 -15.23 1.09
C PHE A 189 -5.13 -14.86 0.33
N ALA A 190 -5.27 -13.60 -0.07
CA ALA A 190 -6.39 -13.13 -0.89
C ALA A 190 -6.46 -13.83 -2.25
N MET A 191 -5.32 -14.13 -2.87
CA MET A 191 -5.25 -14.89 -4.12
C MET A 191 -5.69 -16.35 -3.92
N GLU A 192 -5.18 -17.01 -2.90
CA GLU A 192 -5.44 -18.42 -2.62
C GLU A 192 -6.89 -18.67 -2.20
N ASN A 193 -7.44 -17.77 -1.38
CA ASN A 193 -8.82 -17.81 -0.87
C ASN A 193 -9.73 -16.80 -1.59
N TYR A 194 -9.54 -16.63 -2.90
CA TYR A 194 -10.20 -15.56 -3.67
C TYR A 194 -11.73 -15.67 -3.65
N HIS A 195 -12.27 -16.86 -3.81
CA HIS A 195 -13.72 -17.07 -3.93
C HIS A 195 -14.46 -16.75 -2.62
N GLU A 196 -13.82 -16.92 -1.49
CA GLU A 196 -14.36 -16.60 -0.17
C GLU A 196 -14.32 -15.10 0.11
N ASN A 197 -13.41 -14.38 -0.55
CA ASN A 197 -13.10 -12.98 -0.27
C ASN A 197 -13.54 -12.01 -1.38
N MET A 198 -13.96 -12.51 -2.55
CA MET A 198 -14.30 -11.69 -3.71
C MET A 198 -15.48 -10.75 -3.43
N GLY A 199 -15.43 -9.55 -4.03
CA GLY A 199 -16.46 -8.53 -3.85
C GLY A 199 -16.45 -7.88 -2.47
N GLN A 200 -15.30 -7.91 -1.77
CA GLN A 200 -15.14 -7.35 -0.43
C GLN A 200 -13.85 -6.51 -0.32
N TRP A 201 -13.81 -5.68 0.69
CA TRP A 201 -12.58 -5.01 1.12
C TRP A 201 -12.19 -5.49 2.52
N TYR A 202 -10.88 -5.50 2.78
CA TYR A 202 -10.31 -5.94 4.04
C TYR A 202 -9.20 -4.99 4.49
N GLU A 203 -9.00 -4.88 5.79
CA GLU A 203 -7.88 -4.16 6.37
C GLU A 203 -6.63 -5.06 6.45
N VAL A 204 -5.48 -4.45 6.18
CA VAL A 204 -4.16 -5.08 6.33
C VAL A 204 -3.30 -4.18 7.19
N GLY A 205 -3.31 -4.45 8.47
CA GLY A 205 -2.57 -3.77 9.52
C GLY A 205 -2.10 -4.77 10.57
N SER A 206 -1.38 -4.29 11.58
CA SER A 206 -0.91 -5.12 12.69
C SER A 206 -1.97 -5.28 13.81
N GLY A 207 -2.95 -4.36 13.86
CA GLY A 207 -3.91 -4.28 14.97
C GLY A 207 -3.32 -3.71 16.27
N ASP A 208 -2.05 -3.26 16.20
CA ASP A 208 -1.30 -2.68 17.32
C ASP A 208 -0.85 -1.27 16.94
N GLU A 209 -1.53 -0.27 17.50
CA GLU A 209 -1.17 1.13 17.28
C GLU A 209 0.02 1.52 18.14
N ARG A 210 1.05 2.06 17.52
CA ARG A 210 2.31 2.46 18.17
C ARG A 210 2.65 3.91 17.87
N THR A 211 3.34 4.55 18.79
CA THR A 211 3.81 5.91 18.61
C THR A 211 5.03 5.98 17.68
N PHE A 212 5.36 7.16 17.18
CA PHE A 212 6.63 7.35 16.47
C PHE A 212 7.81 7.25 17.41
N GLU A 213 7.61 7.61 18.68
CA GLU A 213 8.56 7.40 19.76
C GLU A 213 8.92 5.91 19.89
N ASP A 214 7.92 5.02 19.92
CA ASP A 214 8.16 3.56 20.00
C ASP A 214 9.07 3.07 18.86
N VAL A 215 8.87 3.59 17.63
CA VAL A 215 9.74 3.24 16.49
C VAL A 215 11.18 3.66 16.74
N LEU A 216 11.40 4.90 17.22
CA LEU A 216 12.73 5.44 17.47
C LEU A 216 13.40 4.80 18.68
N ASP A 217 12.65 4.50 19.74
CA ASP A 217 13.16 3.82 20.93
C ASP A 217 13.62 2.40 20.60
N ILE A 218 12.87 1.64 19.76
CA ILE A 218 13.27 0.31 19.29
C ILE A 218 14.51 0.37 18.40
N LEU A 219 14.64 1.42 17.59
CA LEU A 219 15.78 1.64 16.70
C LEU A 219 16.98 2.29 17.41
N GLU A 220 16.85 2.62 18.70
CA GLU A 220 17.85 3.33 19.52
C GLU A 220 18.28 4.67 18.90
N ILE A 221 17.33 5.39 18.29
CA ILE A 221 17.56 6.67 17.62
C ILE A 221 17.17 7.83 18.54
N PRO A 222 18.08 8.74 18.93
CA PRO A 222 17.76 9.89 19.74
C PRO A 222 16.91 10.90 18.95
N TYR A 223 15.97 11.55 19.65
CA TYR A 223 15.07 12.52 19.05
C TYR A 223 14.74 13.66 20.03
N THR A 224 14.23 14.75 19.48
CA THR A 224 13.65 15.89 20.20
C THR A 224 12.25 16.16 19.67
N TYR A 225 11.58 17.21 20.15
CA TYR A 225 10.25 17.57 19.68
C TYR A 225 10.24 18.92 18.95
N HIS A 226 9.35 19.01 17.96
CA HIS A 226 8.92 20.30 17.42
C HIS A 226 8.06 21.07 18.44
N ASP A 227 7.91 22.38 18.25
CA ASP A 227 6.91 23.15 18.98
C ASP A 227 5.49 22.70 18.56
N GLU A 228 4.51 22.79 19.47
CA GLU A 228 3.11 22.46 19.14
C GLU A 228 2.53 23.25 17.96
N LYS A 229 2.98 24.51 17.81
CA LYS A 229 2.56 25.38 16.70
C LYS A 229 2.98 24.87 15.31
N ASP A 230 3.98 23.98 15.24
CA ASP A 230 4.51 23.43 14.01
C ASP A 230 3.70 22.21 13.52
N ILE A 231 2.72 21.73 14.31
CA ILE A 231 1.84 20.64 13.91
C ILE A 231 0.96 21.11 12.73
N PRO A 232 1.00 20.41 11.58
CA PRO A 232 0.18 20.78 10.43
C PRO A 232 -1.32 20.74 10.77
N LYS A 233 -2.08 21.71 10.24
CA LYS A 233 -3.53 21.69 10.37
C LYS A 233 -4.12 20.45 9.72
N GLY A 234 -4.99 19.73 10.42
CA GLY A 234 -5.59 18.48 9.94
C GLY A 234 -4.65 17.28 10.04
N TYR A 235 -3.60 17.38 10.87
CA TYR A 235 -2.70 16.26 11.09
C TYR A 235 -3.45 15.06 11.70
N GLN A 236 -3.30 13.90 11.10
CA GLN A 236 -3.91 12.66 11.59
C GLN A 236 -3.10 12.15 12.80
N PHE A 237 -3.73 12.09 13.97
CA PHE A 237 -3.07 11.66 15.19
C PHE A 237 -3.16 10.15 15.45
N TYR A 238 -4.11 9.48 14.84
CA TYR A 238 -4.40 8.09 15.15
C TYR A 238 -4.81 7.28 13.92
N THR A 239 -4.26 6.08 13.78
CA THR A 239 -4.76 5.04 12.86
C THR A 239 -4.58 3.67 13.49
N LYS A 240 -5.59 2.80 13.36
CA LYS A 240 -5.54 1.41 13.80
C LYS A 240 -6.43 0.56 12.92
N SER A 241 -5.95 -0.58 12.50
CA SER A 241 -6.77 -1.60 11.84
C SER A 241 -7.63 -2.33 12.86
N ASN A 242 -8.82 -2.71 12.43
CA ASN A 242 -9.74 -3.49 13.23
C ASN A 242 -9.65 -4.96 12.81
N PRO A 243 -9.24 -5.88 13.69
CA PRO A 243 -9.17 -7.31 13.37
C PRO A 243 -10.48 -7.93 12.84
N MET A 244 -11.62 -7.34 13.14
CA MET A 244 -12.92 -7.76 12.59
C MET A 244 -13.06 -7.50 11.08
N ASN A 245 -12.22 -6.62 10.53
CA ASN A 245 -12.18 -6.28 9.11
C ASN A 245 -11.04 -6.99 8.38
N TRP A 246 -10.32 -7.90 9.02
CA TRP A 246 -9.34 -8.75 8.36
C TRP A 246 -10.04 -9.89 7.61
N MET A 247 -9.34 -10.47 6.63
CA MET A 247 -9.82 -11.71 5.99
C MET A 247 -9.89 -12.83 7.05
N THR A 248 -10.93 -13.61 7.00
CA THR A 248 -11.10 -14.75 7.90
C THR A 248 -9.90 -15.69 7.81
N GLU A 249 -9.32 -16.07 8.94
CA GLU A 249 -8.13 -16.92 9.08
C GLU A 249 -6.79 -16.25 8.72
N TRP A 250 -6.77 -15.06 8.12
CA TRP A 250 -5.53 -14.29 7.97
C TRP A 250 -5.27 -13.42 9.21
N LYS A 251 -4.01 -13.35 9.63
CA LYS A 251 -3.54 -12.43 10.67
C LYS A 251 -2.07 -12.05 10.44
N PRO A 252 -1.65 -10.85 10.85
CA PRO A 252 -0.24 -10.45 10.79
C PRO A 252 0.60 -11.34 11.71
N GLN A 253 1.85 -11.57 11.32
CA GLN A 253 2.81 -12.41 12.05
C GLN A 253 3.88 -11.57 12.78
N TYR A 254 4.03 -10.30 12.37
CA TYR A 254 5.07 -9.42 12.90
C TYR A 254 4.45 -8.32 13.77
N ASN A 255 4.88 -8.23 15.03
CA ASN A 255 4.74 -7.01 15.81
C ASN A 255 5.82 -6.00 15.39
N LEU A 256 5.74 -4.77 15.91
CA LEU A 256 6.67 -3.70 15.54
C LEU A 256 8.13 -4.07 15.83
N GLU A 257 8.42 -4.67 17.00
CA GLU A 257 9.76 -5.06 17.43
C GLU A 257 10.39 -6.08 16.49
N ASN A 258 9.64 -7.14 16.17
CA ASN A 258 10.13 -8.21 15.29
C ASN A 258 10.28 -7.73 13.84
N GLY A 259 9.36 -6.91 13.37
CA GLY A 259 9.41 -6.32 12.04
C GLY A 259 10.61 -5.38 11.86
N LEU A 260 10.85 -4.47 12.81
CA LEU A 260 12.01 -3.57 12.78
C LEU A 260 13.34 -4.34 12.90
N LYS A 261 13.39 -5.34 13.78
CA LYS A 261 14.58 -6.20 13.91
C LYS A 261 14.90 -6.96 12.63
N ASP A 262 13.88 -7.42 11.92
CA ASP A 262 14.09 -8.08 10.62
C ASP A 262 14.48 -7.06 9.55
N TYR A 263 13.86 -5.88 9.56
CA TYR A 263 14.16 -4.79 8.63
C TYR A 263 15.62 -4.35 8.71
N LEU A 264 16.19 -4.20 9.91
CA LEU A 264 17.61 -3.82 10.12
C LEU A 264 18.63 -4.79 9.50
N LYS A 265 18.24 -6.02 9.19
CA LYS A 265 19.12 -6.96 8.48
C LYS A 265 19.27 -6.66 6.99
N HIS A 266 18.44 -5.77 6.45
CA HIS A 266 18.33 -5.47 5.03
C HIS A 266 18.77 -4.04 4.66
N ILE A 267 19.24 -3.24 5.64
CA ILE A 267 19.69 -1.84 5.47
C ILE A 267 21.21 -1.72 5.51
#